data_7595d5691085bf7ac21a6fc33152a8df
#
_entry.id   7595d5691085bf7ac21a6fc33152a8df
#
_cell.length_a   1.000
_cell.length_b   1.000
_cell.length_c   1.000
_cell.angle_alpha   90.00
_cell.angle_beta   90.00
_cell.angle_gamma   90.00
#
_symmetry.space_group_name_H-M   'P 1'
#
loop_
_entity.id
_entity.type
_entity.pdbx_description
1 polymer ?
#
loop_
_entity_poly.entity_id
_entity_poly.type
_entity_poly.pdbx_seq_one_letter_code
_entity_poly.pdbx_strand_id
1 'polypeptide(L)'
;MTSESEPLDWRASLSSADRYDNIQAIKAALEHSDLPASATHQDAFSIENEAYKTSSSRDQYDAACRIKPGREPPLPTELAQPAAAPDEAPESPGIIIGSYQSCHYVASGVTAEVYRSKVTALKVIVETRNIEPHDPFREAKILKLLEKPCIPLLDTFRDQEQRFTLAFPFMPLSLEALVKQGPIPIDRIRRHFRDLFTALSYIHERGIIHRDIKPSALLLESIDGPAYLSDFGTAWHPELSVSTEPADQKILDIGTGPYRAPEALFGDKAYGTAVDMWGAGTMLAECCRKSPQPLFESRAAHEDGNQLGLILSIFKSIGSPTKESWPEAAKFKTPPFEMYQVFEGRSWEDLLPDVGVEFRELIAALVKYNSSNRATAPEALQFKCMTETNN
;
A
#
# COMPACT_ATOMS: atom_id res chain seq x y z
N MET A 1 -13.45 -34.03 -43.82
CA MET A 1 -12.57 -33.04 -43.15
C MET A 1 -13.36 -32.48 -41.98
N THR A 2 -13.18 -33.07 -40.84
CA THR A 2 -13.80 -32.66 -39.58
C THR A 2 -12.86 -31.66 -38.93
N SER A 3 -13.29 -30.41 -38.78
CA SER A 3 -12.57 -29.38 -38.05
C SER A 3 -12.65 -29.72 -36.56
N GLU A 4 -11.54 -30.15 -35.99
CA GLU A 4 -11.38 -30.18 -34.54
C GLU A 4 -11.39 -28.75 -34.03
N SER A 5 -12.41 -28.38 -33.26
CA SER A 5 -12.47 -27.15 -32.49
C SER A 5 -11.48 -27.27 -31.34
N GLU A 6 -10.53 -26.34 -31.27
CA GLU A 6 -9.65 -26.17 -30.08
C GLU A 6 -10.51 -26.09 -28.82
N PRO A 7 -10.12 -26.74 -27.73
CA PRO A 7 -10.85 -26.64 -26.47
C PRO A 7 -10.81 -25.20 -25.97
N LEU A 8 -11.95 -24.54 -25.92
CA LEU A 8 -12.11 -23.23 -25.28
C LEU A 8 -11.54 -23.30 -23.86
N ASP A 9 -10.59 -22.42 -23.55
CA ASP A 9 -10.04 -22.32 -22.19
C ASP A 9 -11.21 -22.04 -21.22
N TRP A 10 -11.50 -23.00 -20.34
CA TRP A 10 -12.59 -22.94 -19.36
C TRP A 10 -12.50 -21.68 -18.49
N ARG A 11 -11.28 -21.11 -18.30
CA ARG A 11 -11.05 -19.88 -17.55
C ARG A 11 -11.71 -18.66 -18.20
N ALA A 12 -11.83 -18.66 -19.53
CA ALA A 12 -12.50 -17.58 -20.26
C ALA A 12 -14.03 -17.51 -19.98
N SER A 13 -14.61 -18.61 -19.51
CA SER A 13 -16.02 -18.69 -19.11
C SER A 13 -16.27 -18.40 -17.63
N LEU A 14 -15.21 -18.23 -16.82
CA LEU A 14 -15.29 -18.01 -15.38
C LEU A 14 -15.38 -16.51 -15.07
N SER A 15 -16.51 -16.07 -14.51
CA SER A 15 -16.68 -14.67 -14.15
C SER A 15 -15.97 -14.34 -12.81
N SER A 16 -15.69 -13.05 -12.59
CA SER A 16 -15.17 -12.58 -11.30
C SER A 16 -16.16 -12.86 -10.15
N ALA A 17 -17.45 -12.88 -10.43
CA ALA A 17 -18.49 -13.23 -9.45
C ALA A 17 -18.39 -14.71 -9.03
N ASP A 18 -18.19 -15.63 -9.98
CA ASP A 18 -18.03 -17.06 -9.69
C ASP A 18 -16.81 -17.30 -8.79
N ARG A 19 -15.69 -16.60 -9.05
CA ARG A 19 -14.49 -16.69 -8.23
C ARG A 19 -14.71 -16.14 -6.82
N TYR A 20 -15.41 -15.02 -6.72
CA TYR A 20 -15.79 -14.43 -5.44
C TYR A 20 -16.67 -15.37 -4.61
N ASP A 21 -17.69 -15.98 -5.21
CA ASP A 21 -18.58 -16.92 -4.55
C ASP A 21 -17.81 -18.14 -4.01
N ASN A 22 -16.84 -18.64 -4.77
CA ASN A 22 -15.98 -19.72 -4.33
C ASN A 22 -15.07 -19.30 -3.16
N ILE A 23 -14.49 -18.09 -3.17
CA ILE A 23 -13.71 -17.55 -2.04
C ILE A 23 -14.58 -17.45 -0.77
N GLN A 24 -15.83 -16.97 -0.89
CA GLN A 24 -16.76 -16.90 0.25
C GLN A 24 -17.13 -18.29 0.78
N ALA A 25 -17.33 -19.26 -0.10
CA ALA A 25 -17.61 -20.64 0.30
C ALA A 25 -16.42 -21.28 1.03
N ILE A 26 -15.20 -21.06 0.57
CA ILE A 26 -13.96 -21.50 1.23
C ILE A 26 -13.83 -20.81 2.60
N LYS A 27 -14.04 -19.50 2.67
CA LYS A 27 -14.01 -18.72 3.90
C LYS A 27 -14.97 -19.26 4.94
N ALA A 28 -16.25 -19.47 4.55
CA ALA A 28 -17.27 -20.02 5.44
C ALA A 28 -16.90 -21.44 5.93
N ALA A 29 -16.26 -22.27 5.11
CA ALA A 29 -15.79 -23.58 5.52
C ALA A 29 -14.60 -23.50 6.51
N LEU A 30 -13.73 -22.51 6.37
CA LEU A 30 -12.59 -22.27 7.28
C LEU A 30 -13.01 -21.64 8.61
N GLU A 31 -14.05 -20.80 8.63
CA GLU A 31 -14.60 -20.17 9.86
C GLU A 31 -15.19 -21.18 10.85
N HIS A 32 -15.49 -22.40 10.39
CA HIS A 32 -15.88 -23.52 11.24
C HIS A 32 -14.68 -24.31 11.81
N SER A 33 -13.46 -23.91 11.51
CA SER A 33 -12.22 -24.37 12.13
C SER A 33 -11.70 -23.30 13.07
N ASP A 34 -11.07 -23.68 14.21
CA ASP A 34 -10.60 -22.79 15.30
C ASP A 34 -9.48 -21.79 14.88
N LEU A 35 -9.49 -21.27 13.67
CA LEU A 35 -8.52 -20.30 13.13
C LEU A 35 -8.97 -18.85 13.36
N PRO A 36 -8.04 -17.91 13.64
CA PRO A 36 -8.39 -16.50 13.82
C PRO A 36 -8.93 -15.90 12.51
N ALA A 37 -10.00 -15.10 12.59
CA ALA A 37 -10.75 -14.56 11.46
C ALA A 37 -9.90 -13.79 10.41
N SER A 38 -8.76 -13.22 10.82
CA SER A 38 -7.83 -12.52 9.91
C SER A 38 -7.00 -13.47 9.03
N ALA A 39 -6.70 -14.68 9.52
CA ALA A 39 -6.02 -15.72 8.75
C ALA A 39 -6.98 -16.33 7.71
N THR A 40 -8.22 -16.55 8.08
CA THR A 40 -9.24 -17.26 7.29
C THR A 40 -9.51 -16.64 5.91
N HIS A 41 -9.47 -15.31 5.78
CA HIS A 41 -9.74 -14.66 4.48
C HIS A 41 -8.53 -14.74 3.53
N GLN A 42 -7.33 -14.57 4.06
CA GLN A 42 -6.09 -14.65 3.27
C GLN A 42 -5.83 -16.08 2.78
N ASP A 43 -6.17 -17.06 3.63
CA ASP A 43 -6.10 -18.48 3.30
C ASP A 43 -7.16 -18.86 2.26
N ALA A 44 -8.40 -18.37 2.35
CA ALA A 44 -9.46 -18.63 1.39
C ALA A 44 -9.11 -18.12 -0.01
N PHE A 45 -8.55 -16.92 -0.12
CA PHE A 45 -8.09 -16.37 -1.39
C PHE A 45 -6.91 -17.17 -1.97
N SER A 46 -5.95 -17.55 -1.13
CA SER A 46 -4.79 -18.34 -1.54
C SER A 46 -5.20 -19.71 -2.07
N ILE A 47 -6.14 -20.40 -1.40
CA ILE A 47 -6.67 -21.69 -1.80
C ILE A 47 -7.42 -21.60 -3.13
N GLU A 48 -8.28 -20.60 -3.31
CA GLU A 48 -9.00 -20.38 -4.57
C GLU A 48 -8.04 -20.09 -5.71
N ASN A 49 -7.06 -19.23 -5.50
CA ASN A 49 -6.10 -18.83 -6.52
C ASN A 49 -5.19 -20.00 -6.92
N GLU A 50 -4.82 -20.85 -5.99
CA GLU A 50 -4.10 -22.11 -6.30
C GLU A 50 -4.97 -23.07 -7.08
N ALA A 51 -6.24 -23.26 -6.68
CA ALA A 51 -7.20 -24.05 -7.42
C ALA A 51 -7.39 -23.52 -8.85
N TYR A 52 -7.50 -22.21 -9.03
CA TYR A 52 -7.61 -21.56 -10.34
C TYR A 52 -6.38 -21.83 -11.23
N LYS A 53 -5.18 -21.79 -10.67
CA LYS A 53 -3.92 -21.99 -11.41
C LYS A 53 -3.68 -23.46 -11.77
N THR A 54 -4.01 -24.39 -10.88
CA THR A 54 -3.65 -25.80 -11.00
C THR A 54 -4.71 -26.66 -11.70
N SER A 55 -5.98 -26.21 -11.76
CA SER A 55 -7.06 -27.00 -12.36
C SER A 55 -7.00 -26.97 -13.89
N SER A 56 -7.22 -28.14 -14.49
CA SER A 56 -7.26 -28.33 -15.95
C SER A 56 -8.66 -28.15 -16.55
N SER A 57 -9.72 -28.12 -15.71
CA SER A 57 -11.11 -27.94 -16.10
C SER A 57 -11.92 -27.19 -15.04
N ARG A 58 -13.10 -26.66 -15.46
CA ARG A 58 -14.06 -26.00 -14.56
C ARG A 58 -14.50 -26.93 -13.42
N ASP A 59 -14.81 -28.18 -13.73
CA ASP A 59 -15.26 -29.16 -12.71
C ASP A 59 -14.15 -29.44 -11.68
N GLN A 60 -12.90 -29.52 -12.12
CA GLN A 60 -11.75 -29.70 -11.23
C GLN A 60 -11.53 -28.48 -10.34
N TYR A 61 -11.68 -27.28 -10.88
CA TYR A 61 -11.61 -26.04 -10.13
C TYR A 61 -12.71 -25.94 -9.07
N ASP A 62 -13.98 -26.18 -9.46
CA ASP A 62 -15.12 -26.15 -8.52
C ASP A 62 -14.98 -27.24 -7.44
N ALA A 63 -14.41 -28.40 -7.78
CA ALA A 63 -14.13 -29.46 -6.81
C ALA A 63 -13.01 -29.09 -5.82
N ALA A 64 -11.97 -28.42 -6.29
CA ALA A 64 -10.85 -27.94 -5.46
C ALA A 64 -11.28 -26.80 -4.49
N CYS A 65 -12.24 -25.98 -4.89
CA CYS A 65 -12.82 -24.93 -4.04
C CYS A 65 -13.79 -25.47 -2.96
N ARG A 66 -14.28 -26.72 -3.09
CA ARG A 66 -15.18 -27.35 -2.11
C ARG A 66 -14.40 -28.00 -0.97
N ILE A 67 -14.12 -27.24 0.09
CA ILE A 67 -13.49 -27.77 1.31
C ILE A 67 -14.54 -28.56 2.10
N LYS A 68 -14.26 -29.84 2.36
CA LYS A 68 -15.09 -30.66 3.26
C LYS A 68 -14.71 -30.32 4.72
N PRO A 69 -15.69 -30.00 5.59
CA PRO A 69 -15.40 -29.83 7.01
C PRO A 69 -14.75 -31.10 7.59
N GLY A 70 -13.60 -31.00 8.21
CA GLY A 70 -12.94 -32.09 8.90
C GLY A 70 -11.69 -32.70 8.26
N ARG A 71 -11.13 -32.10 7.21
CA ARG A 71 -9.80 -32.48 6.71
C ARG A 71 -8.81 -31.40 7.09
N GLU A 72 -7.89 -31.69 8.00
CA GLU A 72 -6.76 -30.82 8.30
C GLU A 72 -6.02 -30.48 7.00
N PRO A 73 -5.72 -29.19 6.74
CA PRO A 73 -4.78 -28.83 5.71
C PRO A 73 -3.42 -29.48 6.04
N PRO A 74 -2.61 -29.88 5.05
CA PRO A 74 -1.29 -30.40 5.32
C PRO A 74 -0.49 -29.34 6.08
N LEU A 75 -0.16 -29.64 7.34
CA LEU A 75 0.69 -28.84 8.19
C LEU A 75 2.01 -28.58 7.46
N PRO A 76 2.52 -27.35 7.45
CA PRO A 76 3.92 -27.10 7.12
C PRO A 76 4.78 -27.84 8.14
N THR A 77 5.59 -28.74 7.67
CA THR A 77 6.50 -29.57 8.46
C THR A 77 7.41 -28.68 9.29
N GLU A 78 7.42 -28.93 10.59
CA GLU A 78 8.33 -28.56 11.66
C GLU A 78 9.42 -27.50 11.40
N LEU A 79 9.44 -26.51 12.29
CA LEU A 79 10.58 -25.66 12.63
C LEU A 79 11.85 -26.50 12.84
N ALA A 80 12.65 -26.66 11.79
CA ALA A 80 14.00 -27.15 11.91
C ALA A 80 14.94 -25.99 12.27
N GLN A 81 15.79 -26.24 13.25
CA GLN A 81 16.88 -25.38 13.70
C GLN A 81 17.76 -24.89 12.56
N PRO A 82 18.51 -23.78 12.70
CA PRO A 82 19.34 -23.25 11.63
C PRO A 82 20.50 -24.21 11.35
N ALA A 83 20.32 -25.04 10.37
CA ALA A 83 21.39 -25.82 9.75
C ALA A 83 22.04 -24.98 8.66
N ALA A 84 23.34 -25.22 8.44
CA ALA A 84 24.20 -24.62 7.45
C ALA A 84 23.53 -24.45 6.08
N ALA A 85 23.95 -23.40 5.34
CA ALA A 85 23.45 -23.01 4.04
C ALA A 85 23.03 -24.21 3.17
N PRO A 86 21.78 -24.31 2.70
CA PRO A 86 21.40 -25.33 1.76
C PRO A 86 22.00 -25.02 0.39
N ASP A 87 22.58 -26.02 -0.24
CA ASP A 87 22.87 -26.05 -1.67
C ASP A 87 21.66 -25.59 -2.45
N GLU A 88 21.87 -24.65 -3.36
CA GLU A 88 20.84 -24.02 -4.19
C GLU A 88 20.06 -25.12 -4.95
N ALA A 89 18.81 -25.33 -4.56
CA ALA A 89 17.86 -26.03 -5.42
C ALA A 89 17.81 -25.29 -6.77
N PRO A 90 17.77 -25.98 -7.92
CA PRO A 90 17.80 -25.31 -9.22
C PRO A 90 16.59 -24.35 -9.31
N GLU A 91 16.89 -23.04 -9.27
CA GLU A 91 15.88 -22.01 -9.48
C GLU A 91 15.20 -22.28 -10.82
N SER A 92 13.87 -22.17 -10.87
CA SER A 92 13.14 -22.23 -12.13
C SER A 92 13.78 -21.25 -13.12
N PRO A 93 13.87 -21.57 -14.42
CA PRO A 93 14.61 -20.74 -15.39
C PRO A 93 14.11 -19.30 -15.51
N GLY A 94 12.99 -18.95 -14.85
CA GLY A 94 12.38 -17.63 -14.94
C GLY A 94 11.82 -17.33 -16.34
N ILE A 95 11.16 -16.20 -16.50
CA ILE A 95 10.67 -15.73 -17.81
C ILE A 95 11.60 -14.66 -18.38
N ILE A 96 11.43 -14.34 -19.68
CA ILE A 96 12.12 -13.23 -20.35
C ILE A 96 11.15 -12.06 -20.46
N ILE A 97 11.59 -10.86 -20.05
CA ILE A 97 10.83 -9.62 -20.17
C ILE A 97 11.72 -8.57 -20.86
N GLY A 98 11.40 -8.22 -22.10
CA GLY A 98 12.26 -7.37 -22.93
C GLY A 98 13.65 -8.01 -23.13
N SER A 99 14.69 -7.31 -22.72
CA SER A 99 16.08 -7.79 -22.74
C SER A 99 16.49 -8.51 -21.43
N TYR A 100 15.65 -8.53 -20.42
CA TYR A 100 15.94 -9.11 -19.11
C TYR A 100 15.61 -10.61 -19.09
N GLN A 101 16.56 -11.41 -18.64
CA GLN A 101 16.43 -12.86 -18.51
C GLN A 101 16.24 -13.27 -17.06
N SER A 102 15.75 -14.50 -16.86
CA SER A 102 15.54 -15.07 -15.53
C SER A 102 14.73 -14.12 -14.63
N CYS A 103 13.63 -13.61 -15.15
CA CYS A 103 12.72 -12.75 -14.40
C CYS A 103 11.79 -13.61 -13.56
N HIS A 104 11.84 -13.42 -12.23
CA HIS A 104 11.01 -14.13 -11.26
C HIS A 104 9.95 -13.20 -10.72
N TYR A 105 8.72 -13.69 -10.61
CA TYR A 105 7.61 -12.94 -10.04
C TYR A 105 7.88 -12.58 -8.58
N VAL A 106 7.58 -11.33 -8.21
CA VAL A 106 7.74 -10.80 -6.83
C VAL A 106 6.39 -10.46 -6.23
N ALA A 107 5.58 -9.65 -6.93
CA ALA A 107 4.32 -9.14 -6.41
C ALA A 107 3.39 -8.66 -7.54
N SER A 108 2.09 -8.52 -7.25
CA SER A 108 1.14 -7.83 -8.11
C SER A 108 0.45 -6.71 -7.36
N GLY A 109 0.19 -5.61 -8.07
CA GLY A 109 -0.65 -4.50 -7.64
C GLY A 109 -1.89 -4.39 -8.53
N VAL A 110 -2.64 -3.29 -8.37
CA VAL A 110 -3.89 -3.04 -9.10
C VAL A 110 -3.68 -2.98 -10.62
N THR A 111 -2.57 -2.40 -11.07
CA THR A 111 -2.32 -2.11 -12.49
C THR A 111 -1.07 -2.78 -13.05
N ALA A 112 -0.26 -3.42 -12.20
CA ALA A 112 1.05 -3.91 -12.59
C ALA A 112 1.46 -5.16 -11.84
N GLU A 113 2.31 -5.95 -12.47
CA GLU A 113 3.06 -7.04 -11.86
C GLU A 113 4.54 -6.64 -11.73
N VAL A 114 5.18 -7.05 -10.65
CA VAL A 114 6.60 -6.79 -10.39
C VAL A 114 7.39 -8.09 -10.51
N TYR A 115 8.44 -8.04 -11.30
CA TYR A 115 9.38 -9.14 -11.50
C TYR A 115 10.79 -8.72 -11.09
N ARG A 116 11.59 -9.66 -10.61
CA ARG A 116 13.01 -9.46 -10.31
C ARG A 116 13.86 -10.15 -11.36
N SER A 117 14.81 -9.42 -11.93
CA SER A 117 15.91 -9.98 -12.73
C SER A 117 17.24 -9.51 -12.14
N LYS A 118 17.94 -10.41 -11.45
CA LYS A 118 19.19 -10.12 -10.73
C LYS A 118 19.03 -8.94 -9.76
N VAL A 119 19.56 -7.77 -10.10
CA VAL A 119 19.54 -6.53 -9.29
C VAL A 119 18.50 -5.51 -9.80
N THR A 120 17.65 -5.92 -10.74
CA THR A 120 16.64 -5.05 -11.36
C THR A 120 15.24 -5.52 -11.00
N ALA A 121 14.37 -4.60 -10.64
CA ALA A 121 12.92 -4.79 -10.53
C ALA A 121 12.24 -4.27 -11.79
N LEU A 122 11.34 -5.06 -12.36
CA LEU A 122 10.57 -4.73 -13.56
C LEU A 122 9.10 -4.61 -13.17
N LYS A 123 8.55 -3.39 -13.23
CA LYS A 123 7.12 -3.11 -13.04
C LYS A 123 6.45 -3.19 -14.42
N VAL A 124 5.81 -4.32 -14.69
CA VAL A 124 5.12 -4.60 -15.96
C VAL A 124 3.68 -4.18 -15.83
N ILE A 125 3.23 -3.25 -16.67
CA ILE A 125 1.85 -2.76 -16.66
C ILE A 125 0.97 -3.79 -17.39
N VAL A 126 0.06 -4.41 -16.64
CA VAL A 126 -0.84 -5.45 -17.15
C VAL A 126 -2.26 -4.94 -17.39
N GLU A 127 -2.69 -3.90 -16.66
CA GLU A 127 -4.00 -3.31 -16.84
C GLU A 127 -3.97 -2.31 -18.00
N THR A 128 -4.79 -2.55 -19.01
CA THR A 128 -4.88 -1.71 -20.21
C THR A 128 -5.96 -0.64 -20.11
N ARG A 129 -6.87 -0.74 -19.12
CA ARG A 129 -7.89 0.28 -18.88
C ARG A 129 -7.29 1.42 -18.08
N ASN A 130 -7.81 2.62 -18.32
CA ASN A 130 -7.47 3.76 -17.49
C ASN A 130 -8.13 3.63 -16.12
N ILE A 131 -7.35 3.25 -15.09
CA ILE A 131 -7.80 3.18 -13.71
C ILE A 131 -7.25 4.41 -12.97
N GLU A 132 -8.02 5.49 -12.99
CA GLU A 132 -7.65 6.70 -12.26
C GLU A 132 -7.54 6.42 -10.75
N PRO A 133 -6.57 7.04 -10.06
CA PRO A 133 -5.58 8.03 -10.54
C PRO A 133 -4.28 7.42 -11.12
N HIS A 134 -4.22 6.11 -11.36
CA HIS A 134 -3.02 5.42 -11.85
C HIS A 134 -2.72 5.79 -13.31
N ASP A 135 -1.51 6.30 -13.55
CA ASP A 135 -1.01 6.63 -14.90
C ASP A 135 0.48 6.27 -14.99
N PRO A 136 0.82 5.12 -15.57
CA PRO A 136 2.21 4.66 -15.65
C PRO A 136 3.07 5.54 -16.59
N PHE A 137 2.49 6.23 -17.55
CA PHE A 137 3.24 7.14 -18.40
C PHE A 137 3.57 8.45 -17.68
N ARG A 138 2.64 8.95 -16.86
CA ARG A 138 2.89 10.08 -15.97
C ARG A 138 3.91 9.69 -14.89
N GLU A 139 3.78 8.51 -14.28
CA GLU A 139 4.75 7.96 -13.33
C GLU A 139 6.17 7.99 -13.93
N ALA A 140 6.35 7.45 -15.14
CA ALA A 140 7.65 7.44 -15.81
C ALA A 140 8.21 8.85 -16.07
N LYS A 141 7.35 9.81 -16.45
CA LYS A 141 7.76 11.21 -16.66
C LYS A 141 8.17 11.88 -15.37
N ILE A 142 7.40 11.70 -14.28
CA ILE A 142 7.72 12.24 -12.97
C ILE A 142 9.06 11.67 -12.50
N LEU A 143 9.23 10.34 -12.50
CA LEU A 143 10.45 9.69 -12.03
C LEU A 143 11.71 10.11 -12.78
N LYS A 144 11.61 10.46 -14.07
CA LYS A 144 12.73 11.00 -14.86
C LYS A 144 13.19 12.39 -14.38
N LEU A 145 12.35 13.11 -13.66
CA LEU A 145 12.66 14.43 -13.09
C LEU A 145 13.20 14.35 -11.66
N LEU A 146 13.12 13.16 -11.05
CA LEU A 146 13.44 12.95 -9.64
C LEU A 146 14.80 12.29 -9.46
N GLU A 147 15.45 12.64 -8.35
CA GLU A 147 16.71 12.10 -7.88
C GLU A 147 16.53 11.50 -6.47
N LYS A 148 17.59 10.95 -5.91
CA LYS A 148 17.58 10.48 -4.50
C LYS A 148 17.09 11.59 -3.55
N PRO A 149 16.29 11.25 -2.54
CA PRO A 149 15.97 9.93 -2.03
C PRO A 149 14.71 9.26 -2.63
N CYS A 150 14.30 9.62 -3.85
CA CYS A 150 13.28 8.87 -4.59
C CYS A 150 13.90 7.69 -5.32
N ILE A 151 13.11 6.63 -5.58
CA ILE A 151 13.59 5.47 -6.33
C ILE A 151 14.00 5.88 -7.75
N PRO A 152 15.23 5.60 -8.21
CA PRO A 152 15.65 5.98 -9.55
C PRO A 152 14.98 5.09 -10.61
N LEU A 153 14.45 5.70 -11.66
CA LEU A 153 13.99 4.99 -12.85
C LEU A 153 15.21 4.69 -13.74
N LEU A 154 15.49 3.40 -13.99
CA LEU A 154 16.64 2.98 -14.81
C LEU A 154 16.31 3.02 -16.30
N ASP A 155 15.12 2.50 -16.67
CA ASP A 155 14.70 2.40 -18.08
C ASP A 155 13.18 2.30 -18.19
N THR A 156 12.66 2.54 -19.39
CA THR A 156 11.27 2.27 -19.78
C THR A 156 11.24 1.66 -21.17
N PHE A 157 10.55 0.56 -21.35
CA PHE A 157 10.46 -0.14 -22.63
C PHE A 157 9.10 -0.84 -22.79
N ARG A 158 8.89 -1.41 -23.98
CA ARG A 158 7.79 -2.35 -24.20
C ARG A 158 8.36 -3.76 -24.30
N ASP A 159 7.76 -4.69 -23.61
CA ASP A 159 8.15 -6.10 -23.63
C ASP A 159 7.67 -6.80 -24.95
N GLN A 160 7.83 -8.10 -25.02
CA GLN A 160 7.43 -8.91 -26.17
C GLN A 160 5.91 -8.89 -26.43
N GLU A 161 5.13 -8.68 -25.36
CA GLU A 161 3.68 -8.56 -25.41
C GLU A 161 3.21 -7.10 -25.55
N GLN A 162 4.13 -6.18 -25.86
CA GLN A 162 3.89 -4.75 -25.99
C GLN A 162 3.40 -4.08 -24.69
N ARG A 163 3.56 -4.72 -23.53
CA ARG A 163 3.24 -4.14 -22.22
C ARG A 163 4.29 -3.09 -21.86
N PHE A 164 3.83 -1.95 -21.35
CA PHE A 164 4.74 -0.91 -20.88
C PHE A 164 5.41 -1.37 -19.57
N THR A 165 6.73 -1.30 -19.52
CA THR A 165 7.52 -1.77 -18.40
C THR A 165 8.46 -0.68 -17.93
N LEU A 166 8.50 -0.50 -16.59
CA LEU A 166 9.44 0.39 -15.92
C LEU A 166 10.47 -0.48 -15.19
N ALA A 167 11.76 -0.13 -15.35
CA ALA A 167 12.86 -0.81 -14.70
C ALA A 167 13.44 0.04 -13.56
N PHE A 168 13.65 -0.59 -12.41
CA PHE A 168 14.16 0.02 -11.17
C PHE A 168 15.30 -0.81 -10.60
N PRO A 169 16.17 -0.27 -9.73
CA PRO A 169 17.01 -1.13 -8.88
C PRO A 169 16.10 -2.00 -8.00
N PHE A 170 16.46 -3.27 -7.87
CA PHE A 170 15.75 -4.16 -6.97
C PHE A 170 16.06 -3.82 -5.52
N MET A 171 15.04 -3.47 -4.76
CA MET A 171 15.12 -3.26 -3.31
C MET A 171 14.60 -4.51 -2.60
N PRO A 172 15.43 -5.17 -1.79
CA PRO A 172 15.06 -6.47 -1.19
C PRO A 172 14.00 -6.37 -0.10
N LEU A 173 13.80 -5.17 0.45
CA LEU A 173 12.90 -4.93 1.57
C LEU A 173 12.01 -3.72 1.33
N SER A 174 10.88 -3.68 2.03
CA SER A 174 10.04 -2.50 2.21
C SER A 174 9.84 -2.23 3.71
N LEU A 175 9.44 -1.02 4.06
CA LEU A 175 9.05 -0.73 5.45
C LEU A 175 7.87 -1.61 5.90
N GLU A 176 6.95 -1.95 4.98
CA GLU A 176 5.86 -2.88 5.26
C GLU A 176 6.37 -4.26 5.69
N ALA A 177 7.41 -4.77 5.03
CA ALA A 177 8.03 -6.05 5.40
C ALA A 177 8.65 -6.00 6.80
N LEU A 178 9.24 -4.85 7.18
CA LEU A 178 9.75 -4.67 8.55
C LEU A 178 8.62 -4.60 9.58
N VAL A 179 7.55 -3.88 9.30
CA VAL A 179 6.35 -3.78 10.17
C VAL A 179 5.76 -5.16 10.42
N LYS A 180 5.63 -5.99 9.39
CA LYS A 180 5.12 -7.37 9.49
C LYS A 180 6.03 -8.30 10.31
N GLN A 181 7.33 -8.03 10.40
CA GLN A 181 8.27 -8.79 11.22
C GLN A 181 8.17 -8.46 12.72
N GLY A 182 7.50 -7.36 13.09
CA GLY A 182 7.30 -6.94 14.47
C GLY A 182 7.90 -5.57 14.81
N PRO A 183 8.21 -5.30 16.08
CA PRO A 183 8.70 -4.00 16.53
C PRO A 183 9.99 -3.57 15.82
N ILE A 184 10.00 -2.35 15.33
CA ILE A 184 11.18 -1.77 14.68
C ILE A 184 11.95 -0.94 15.71
N PRO A 185 13.28 -1.11 15.84
CA PRO A 185 14.11 -0.28 16.71
C PRO A 185 13.97 1.21 16.37
N ILE A 186 13.89 2.05 17.41
CA ILE A 186 13.58 3.48 17.26
C ILE A 186 14.61 4.23 16.40
N ASP A 187 15.88 3.88 16.47
CA ASP A 187 16.94 4.50 15.66
C ASP A 187 16.79 4.15 14.17
N ARG A 188 16.26 2.97 13.89
CA ARG A 188 15.94 2.53 12.52
C ARG A 188 14.74 3.28 11.99
N ILE A 189 13.68 3.45 12.80
CA ILE A 189 12.53 4.29 12.47
C ILE A 189 12.98 5.72 12.17
N ARG A 190 13.78 6.32 13.05
CA ARG A 190 14.33 7.68 12.86
C ARG A 190 15.04 7.81 11.52
N ARG A 191 15.93 6.88 11.18
CA ARG A 191 16.69 6.89 9.93
C ARG A 191 15.77 6.82 8.71
N HIS A 192 14.89 5.85 8.65
CA HIS A 192 14.01 5.65 7.50
C HIS A 192 13.02 6.82 7.34
N PHE A 193 12.50 7.38 8.44
CA PHE A 193 11.62 8.54 8.36
C PHE A 193 12.35 9.83 8.02
N ARG A 194 13.62 9.97 8.36
CA ARG A 194 14.43 11.09 7.84
C ARG A 194 14.58 11.01 6.32
N ASP A 195 14.83 9.83 5.78
CA ASP A 195 14.89 9.63 4.33
C ASP A 195 13.53 9.94 3.68
N LEU A 196 12.43 9.44 4.27
CA LEU A 196 11.07 9.74 3.81
C LEU A 196 10.77 11.24 3.81
N PHE A 197 11.02 11.95 4.93
CA PHE A 197 10.75 13.39 5.01
C PHE A 197 11.67 14.20 4.08
N THR A 198 12.89 13.72 3.84
CA THR A 198 13.78 14.32 2.84
C THR A 198 13.21 14.14 1.43
N ALA A 199 12.66 12.94 1.11
CA ALA A 199 12.01 12.69 -0.16
C ALA A 199 10.75 13.56 -0.33
N LEU A 200 9.91 13.63 0.72
CA LEU A 200 8.70 14.45 0.70
C LEU A 200 9.03 15.94 0.55
N SER A 201 10.03 16.45 1.27
CA SER A 201 10.50 17.84 1.09
C SER A 201 10.89 18.11 -0.36
N TYR A 202 11.69 17.20 -0.95
CA TYR A 202 12.19 17.32 -2.31
C TYR A 202 11.08 17.35 -3.37
N ILE A 203 10.04 16.48 -3.25
CA ILE A 203 8.92 16.45 -4.21
C ILE A 203 7.93 17.59 -3.96
N HIS A 204 7.64 17.93 -2.69
CA HIS A 204 6.71 19.00 -2.32
C HIS A 204 7.21 20.39 -2.77
N GLU A 205 8.52 20.66 -2.71
CA GLU A 205 9.15 21.88 -3.24
C GLU A 205 8.91 22.03 -4.76
N ARG A 206 8.66 20.91 -5.47
CA ARG A 206 8.32 20.88 -6.89
C ARG A 206 6.81 20.85 -7.16
N GLY A 207 6.00 21.00 -6.12
CA GLY A 207 4.54 20.95 -6.19
C GLY A 207 3.99 19.56 -6.49
N ILE A 208 4.80 18.52 -6.42
CA ILE A 208 4.38 17.13 -6.64
C ILE A 208 3.72 16.60 -5.38
N ILE A 209 2.56 15.96 -5.53
CA ILE A 209 1.84 15.27 -4.44
C ILE A 209 1.89 13.78 -4.74
N HIS A 210 2.42 12.98 -3.81
CA HIS A 210 2.57 11.53 -4.00
C HIS A 210 1.21 10.81 -3.97
N ARG A 211 0.35 11.17 -3.02
CA ARG A 211 -1.04 10.71 -2.83
C ARG A 211 -1.22 9.29 -2.31
N ASP A 212 -0.14 8.52 -2.12
CA ASP A 212 -0.25 7.15 -1.58
C ASP A 212 0.93 6.80 -0.66
N ILE A 213 1.15 7.64 0.37
CA ILE A 213 2.18 7.39 1.40
C ILE A 213 1.71 6.29 2.34
N LYS A 214 2.42 5.16 2.31
CA LYS A 214 2.16 3.94 3.09
C LYS A 214 3.44 3.11 3.26
N PRO A 215 3.48 2.12 4.17
CA PRO A 215 4.70 1.33 4.41
C PRO A 215 5.27 0.62 3.18
N SER A 216 4.44 0.15 2.25
CA SER A 216 4.90 -0.50 1.02
C SER A 216 5.51 0.46 -0.01
N ALA A 217 5.22 1.77 0.08
CA ALA A 217 5.81 2.80 -0.78
C ALA A 217 7.22 3.22 -0.37
N LEU A 218 7.71 2.79 0.80
CA LEU A 218 9.08 3.04 1.26
C LEU A 218 9.93 1.79 1.12
N LEU A 219 10.78 1.76 0.10
CA LEU A 219 11.67 0.64 -0.22
C LEU A 219 13.04 0.82 0.43
N LEU A 220 13.65 -0.28 0.84
CA LEU A 220 14.88 -0.30 1.62
C LEU A 220 15.96 -1.11 0.90
N GLU A 221 17.14 -0.55 0.78
CA GLU A 221 18.32 -1.25 0.24
C GLU A 221 18.79 -2.37 1.18
N SER A 222 18.67 -2.14 2.48
CA SER A 222 18.88 -3.12 3.54
C SER A 222 18.14 -2.70 4.81
N ILE A 223 18.11 -3.54 5.83
CA ILE A 223 17.44 -3.25 7.11
C ILE A 223 17.92 -1.93 7.73
N ASP A 224 19.20 -1.63 7.63
CA ASP A 224 19.85 -0.43 8.16
C ASP A 224 20.32 0.54 7.08
N GLY A 225 20.07 0.21 5.81
CA GLY A 225 20.44 1.01 4.66
C GLY A 225 19.49 2.20 4.41
N PRO A 226 19.78 2.96 3.35
CA PRO A 226 18.91 4.06 2.94
C PRO A 226 17.53 3.58 2.50
N ALA A 227 16.54 4.45 2.73
CA ALA A 227 15.17 4.25 2.27
C ALA A 227 14.87 5.16 1.07
N TYR A 228 14.06 4.65 0.15
CA TYR A 228 13.67 5.34 -1.08
C TYR A 228 12.17 5.41 -1.20
N LEU A 229 11.63 6.60 -1.44
CA LEU A 229 10.23 6.78 -1.78
C LEU A 229 9.98 6.24 -3.18
N SER A 230 8.98 5.38 -3.33
CA SER A 230 8.64 4.66 -4.56
C SER A 230 7.15 4.74 -4.85
N ASP A 231 6.71 4.14 -5.97
CA ASP A 231 5.31 4.02 -6.38
C ASP A 231 4.62 5.36 -6.66
N PHE A 232 5.14 6.10 -7.63
CA PHE A 232 4.59 7.36 -8.12
C PHE A 232 3.41 7.21 -9.08
N GLY A 233 2.82 6.02 -9.19
CA GLY A 233 1.73 5.71 -10.11
C GLY A 233 0.49 6.57 -9.92
N THR A 234 0.23 7.02 -8.69
CA THR A 234 -0.88 7.91 -8.33
C THR A 234 -0.49 9.38 -8.23
N ALA A 235 0.79 9.73 -8.38
CA ALA A 235 1.29 11.07 -8.10
C ALA A 235 0.67 12.14 -9.01
N TRP A 236 0.40 13.32 -8.44
CA TRP A 236 -0.03 14.51 -9.16
C TRP A 236 1.17 15.46 -9.35
N HIS A 237 1.32 16.01 -10.55
CA HIS A 237 2.38 16.94 -10.91
C HIS A 237 1.78 18.21 -11.51
N PRO A 238 2.22 19.43 -11.11
CA PRO A 238 1.59 20.68 -11.51
C PRO A 238 1.56 20.95 -13.01
N GLU A 239 2.50 20.37 -13.79
CA GLU A 239 2.53 20.54 -15.25
C GLU A 239 2.01 19.30 -16.00
N LEU A 240 2.30 18.08 -15.49
CA LEU A 240 1.98 16.84 -16.20
C LEU A 240 0.55 16.35 -15.95
N SER A 241 -0.08 16.76 -14.84
CA SER A 241 -1.42 16.31 -14.46
C SER A 241 -2.50 17.35 -14.77
N VAL A 242 -2.18 18.63 -14.80
CA VAL A 242 -3.15 19.73 -14.79
C VAL A 242 -4.13 19.73 -15.98
N SER A 243 -3.75 19.13 -17.11
CA SER A 243 -4.61 19.04 -18.31
C SER A 243 -5.77 18.04 -18.14
N THR A 244 -5.58 16.99 -17.36
CA THR A 244 -6.58 15.95 -17.07
C THR A 244 -7.18 16.10 -15.67
N GLU A 245 -6.42 16.69 -14.76
CA GLU A 245 -6.72 16.80 -13.33
C GLU A 245 -6.29 18.19 -12.81
N PRO A 246 -7.13 19.22 -13.01
CA PRO A 246 -6.85 20.60 -12.56
C PRO A 246 -6.56 20.68 -11.07
N ALA A 247 -5.76 21.68 -10.64
CA ALA A 247 -5.31 21.82 -9.27
C ALA A 247 -6.43 21.95 -8.22
N ASP A 248 -7.61 22.42 -8.62
CA ASP A 248 -8.81 22.56 -7.80
C ASP A 248 -9.86 21.45 -8.05
N GLN A 249 -9.58 20.51 -8.94
CA GLN A 249 -10.49 19.42 -9.34
C GLN A 249 -9.78 18.07 -9.34
N LYS A 250 -8.91 17.85 -8.36
CA LYS A 250 -8.16 16.61 -8.24
C LYS A 250 -9.05 15.40 -7.90
N ILE A 251 -8.60 14.22 -8.26
CA ILE A 251 -9.27 12.95 -7.96
C ILE A 251 -9.25 12.71 -6.45
N LEU A 252 -10.37 12.24 -5.90
CA LEU A 252 -10.53 12.00 -4.46
C LEU A 252 -10.19 10.57 -4.03
N ASP A 253 -10.21 9.62 -4.97
CA ASP A 253 -9.86 8.24 -4.66
C ASP A 253 -8.35 8.06 -4.62
N ILE A 254 -7.75 8.60 -3.57
CA ILE A 254 -6.31 8.61 -3.30
C ILE A 254 -6.01 8.04 -1.93
N GLY A 255 -4.81 7.55 -1.76
CA GLY A 255 -4.35 6.93 -0.51
C GLY A 255 -4.91 5.52 -0.30
N THR A 256 -4.29 4.80 0.59
CA THR A 256 -4.61 3.40 0.89
C THR A 256 -5.08 3.26 2.33
N GLY A 257 -6.27 2.68 2.53
CA GLY A 257 -6.77 2.24 3.83
C GLY A 257 -6.57 3.27 4.95
N PRO A 258 -5.91 2.90 6.05
CA PRO A 258 -5.77 3.74 7.25
C PRO A 258 -4.89 4.99 7.07
N TYR A 259 -4.20 5.11 5.94
CA TYR A 259 -3.30 6.25 5.65
C TYR A 259 -4.00 7.39 4.89
N ARG A 260 -5.29 7.22 4.53
CA ARG A 260 -6.08 8.22 3.78
C ARG A 260 -6.34 9.47 4.61
N ALA A 261 -6.04 10.63 4.03
CA ALA A 261 -6.25 11.92 4.68
C ALA A 261 -7.73 12.34 4.71
N PRO A 262 -8.20 12.97 5.81
CA PRO A 262 -9.61 13.30 5.98
C PRO A 262 -10.15 14.28 4.94
N GLU A 263 -9.37 15.24 4.45
CA GLU A 263 -9.81 16.18 3.42
C GLU A 263 -10.18 15.46 2.12
N ALA A 264 -9.47 14.41 1.72
CA ALA A 264 -9.84 13.59 0.57
C ALA A 264 -11.13 12.81 0.83
N LEU A 265 -11.30 12.26 2.06
CA LEU A 265 -12.51 11.54 2.48
C LEU A 265 -13.75 12.43 2.47
N PHE A 266 -13.61 13.72 2.78
CA PHE A 266 -14.71 14.70 2.82
C PHE A 266 -14.85 15.54 1.55
N GLY A 267 -14.13 15.18 0.48
CA GLY A 267 -14.37 15.69 -0.85
C GLY A 267 -13.68 17.00 -1.19
N ASP A 268 -12.60 17.37 -0.50
CA ASP A 268 -11.77 18.49 -0.91
C ASP A 268 -10.96 18.12 -2.16
N LYS A 269 -11.40 18.60 -3.31
CA LYS A 269 -10.68 18.39 -4.58
C LYS A 269 -9.49 19.32 -4.76
N ALA A 270 -9.34 20.33 -3.91
CA ALA A 270 -8.23 21.28 -3.95
C ALA A 270 -7.07 20.86 -3.02
N TYR A 271 -7.14 19.68 -2.39
CA TYR A 271 -6.13 19.21 -1.46
C TYR A 271 -4.69 19.43 -1.99
N GLY A 272 -3.73 19.61 -1.08
CA GLY A 272 -2.33 19.84 -1.38
C GLY A 272 -1.43 18.73 -0.86
N THR A 273 -0.13 19.04 -0.74
CA THR A 273 0.92 18.15 -0.23
C THR A 273 0.69 17.66 1.22
N ALA A 274 -0.18 18.33 1.96
CA ALA A 274 -0.54 17.96 3.32
C ALA A 274 -1.18 16.56 3.43
N VAL A 275 -1.78 16.02 2.37
CA VAL A 275 -2.29 14.62 2.36
C VAL A 275 -1.17 13.61 2.55
N ASP A 276 0.01 13.86 1.98
CA ASP A 276 1.19 13.01 2.15
C ASP A 276 1.73 13.07 3.59
N MET A 277 1.65 14.24 4.21
CA MET A 277 2.09 14.43 5.60
C MET A 277 1.17 13.72 6.60
N TRP A 278 -0.14 13.65 6.33
CA TRP A 278 -1.06 12.81 7.08
C TRP A 278 -0.69 11.32 6.97
N GLY A 279 -0.49 10.82 5.75
CA GLY A 279 -0.05 9.45 5.51
C GLY A 279 1.25 9.12 6.23
N ALA A 280 2.24 10.03 6.17
CA ALA A 280 3.51 9.88 6.88
C ALA A 280 3.33 9.84 8.42
N GLY A 281 2.44 10.68 8.97
CA GLY A 281 2.14 10.72 10.40
C GLY A 281 1.47 9.44 10.91
N THR A 282 0.48 8.93 10.17
CA THR A 282 -0.21 7.68 10.53
C THR A 282 0.71 6.47 10.41
N MET A 283 1.56 6.44 9.37
CA MET A 283 2.59 5.41 9.19
C MET A 283 3.67 5.47 10.30
N LEU A 284 4.09 6.68 10.72
CA LEU A 284 5.03 6.84 11.83
C LEU A 284 4.46 6.31 13.13
N ALA A 285 3.18 6.61 13.41
CA ALA A 285 2.48 6.11 14.60
C ALA A 285 2.47 4.57 14.63
N GLU A 286 2.19 3.91 13.50
CA GLU A 286 2.21 2.46 13.38
C GLU A 286 3.59 1.88 13.66
N CYS A 287 4.64 2.43 13.01
CA CYS A 287 6.01 1.94 13.13
C CYS A 287 6.60 2.11 14.55
N CYS A 288 6.20 3.16 15.28
CA CYS A 288 6.71 3.46 16.62
C CYS A 288 6.10 2.56 17.72
N ARG A 289 5.04 1.81 17.45
CA ARG A 289 4.37 0.95 18.45
C ARG A 289 5.16 -0.34 18.68
N LYS A 290 5.11 -0.81 19.93
CA LYS A 290 5.68 -2.12 20.29
C LYS A 290 4.96 -3.30 19.61
N SER A 291 3.67 -3.13 19.32
CA SER A 291 2.90 -4.01 18.44
C SER A 291 2.43 -3.16 17.26
N PRO A 292 3.14 -3.20 16.13
CA PRO A 292 2.80 -2.37 14.98
C PRO A 292 1.38 -2.63 14.51
N GLN A 293 0.56 -1.60 14.54
CA GLN A 293 -0.82 -1.60 14.08
C GLN A 293 -1.17 -0.20 13.59
N PRO A 294 -1.94 -0.06 12.54
CA PRO A 294 -2.39 1.24 12.06
C PRO A 294 -3.00 2.10 13.17
N LEU A 295 -2.79 3.41 13.09
CA LEU A 295 -3.37 4.37 14.05
C LEU A 295 -4.91 4.38 13.98
N PHE A 296 -5.45 4.23 12.78
CA PHE A 296 -6.88 4.20 12.50
C PHE A 296 -7.28 2.86 11.90
N GLU A 297 -8.45 2.37 12.28
CA GLU A 297 -9.03 1.18 11.68
C GLU A 297 -9.62 1.51 10.31
N SER A 298 -9.31 0.69 9.32
CA SER A 298 -9.89 0.77 7.99
C SER A 298 -10.27 -0.63 7.55
N ARG A 299 -11.55 -0.84 7.25
CA ARG A 299 -12.03 -2.09 6.67
C ARG A 299 -11.93 -2.03 5.15
N ALA A 300 -11.84 -3.19 4.52
CA ALA A 300 -11.83 -3.25 3.08
C ALA A 300 -13.14 -2.66 2.50
N ALA A 301 -13.04 -1.92 1.40
CA ALA A 301 -14.18 -1.20 0.83
C ALA A 301 -15.37 -2.10 0.47
N HIS A 302 -15.11 -3.38 0.16
CA HIS A 302 -16.16 -4.37 -0.12
C HIS A 302 -16.90 -4.86 1.14
N GLU A 303 -16.36 -4.66 2.35
CA GLU A 303 -17.03 -5.03 3.60
C GLU A 303 -18.02 -3.96 4.06
N ASP A 304 -17.67 -2.67 3.87
CA ASP A 304 -18.48 -1.54 4.34
C ASP A 304 -19.12 -0.71 3.21
N GLY A 305 -18.75 -0.97 1.95
CA GLY A 305 -19.22 -0.22 0.78
C GLY A 305 -18.83 1.25 0.74
N ASN A 306 -18.17 1.77 1.78
CA ASN A 306 -17.79 3.19 1.91
C ASN A 306 -16.62 3.38 2.88
N GLN A 307 -16.16 4.62 2.98
CA GLN A 307 -15.05 5.05 3.84
C GLN A 307 -15.53 5.44 5.26
N LEU A 308 -16.79 5.14 5.60
CA LEU A 308 -17.40 5.55 6.86
C LEU A 308 -16.70 4.94 8.08
N GLY A 309 -16.28 3.68 7.98
CA GLY A 309 -15.54 2.99 9.04
C GLY A 309 -14.25 3.72 9.40
N LEU A 310 -13.48 4.14 8.41
CA LEU A 310 -12.26 4.93 8.63
C LEU A 310 -12.56 6.31 9.24
N ILE A 311 -13.55 7.02 8.71
CA ILE A 311 -13.98 8.32 9.25
C ILE A 311 -14.36 8.19 10.74
N LEU A 312 -15.16 7.19 11.09
CA LEU A 312 -15.55 6.94 12.48
C LEU A 312 -14.35 6.58 13.37
N SER A 313 -13.39 5.81 12.84
CA SER A 313 -12.16 5.49 13.56
C SER A 313 -11.32 6.76 13.83
N ILE A 314 -11.18 7.64 12.85
CA ILE A 314 -10.50 8.92 13.02
C ILE A 314 -11.20 9.75 14.11
N PHE A 315 -12.55 9.90 14.04
CA PHE A 315 -13.31 10.71 15.00
C PHE A 315 -13.26 10.12 16.43
N LYS A 316 -13.34 8.81 16.58
CA LYS A 316 -13.21 8.14 17.89
C LYS A 316 -11.81 8.28 18.48
N SER A 317 -10.80 8.43 17.65
CA SER A 317 -9.41 8.53 18.09
C SER A 317 -9.04 9.97 18.46
N ILE A 318 -9.12 10.90 17.52
CA ILE A 318 -8.68 12.30 17.70
C ILE A 318 -9.80 13.29 17.90
N GLY A 319 -11.04 12.82 18.07
CA GLY A 319 -12.24 13.63 18.30
C GLY A 319 -12.94 14.04 17.00
N SER A 320 -14.23 14.36 17.08
CA SER A 320 -14.96 14.95 15.97
C SER A 320 -14.43 16.37 15.67
N PRO A 321 -14.25 16.72 14.40
CA PRO A 321 -13.81 18.07 14.06
C PRO A 321 -14.87 19.13 14.36
N THR A 322 -14.42 20.33 14.71
CA THR A 322 -15.24 21.54 14.84
C THR A 322 -14.85 22.54 13.76
N LYS A 323 -15.67 23.60 13.60
CA LYS A 323 -15.36 24.69 12.67
C LYS A 323 -14.05 25.40 13.02
N GLU A 324 -13.66 25.39 14.30
CA GLU A 324 -12.41 25.95 14.82
C GLU A 324 -11.20 25.03 14.55
N SER A 325 -11.38 23.72 14.74
CA SER A 325 -10.30 22.73 14.53
C SER A 325 -10.07 22.40 13.06
N TRP A 326 -11.11 22.59 12.21
CA TRP A 326 -11.07 22.32 10.77
C TRP A 326 -11.82 23.37 9.94
N PRO A 327 -11.37 24.63 9.92
CA PRO A 327 -12.11 25.72 9.28
C PRO A 327 -12.29 25.54 7.75
N GLU A 328 -11.34 24.91 7.06
CA GLU A 328 -11.42 24.66 5.62
C GLU A 328 -12.57 23.72 5.25
N ALA A 329 -12.93 22.77 6.12
CA ALA A 329 -14.01 21.82 5.87
C ALA A 329 -15.40 22.45 5.80
N ALA A 330 -15.57 23.69 6.22
CA ALA A 330 -16.80 24.44 6.02
C ALA A 330 -17.12 24.69 4.53
N LYS A 331 -16.11 24.59 3.65
CA LYS A 331 -16.23 24.76 2.20
C LYS A 331 -16.41 23.43 1.45
N PHE A 332 -16.26 22.30 2.12
CA PHE A 332 -16.39 20.99 1.49
C PHE A 332 -17.83 20.72 1.08
N LYS A 333 -18.00 19.91 0.04
CA LYS A 333 -19.35 19.53 -0.44
C LYS A 333 -20.18 18.88 0.68
N THR A 334 -19.51 18.17 1.58
CA THR A 334 -20.12 17.47 2.71
C THR A 334 -19.36 17.82 3.99
N PRO A 335 -19.67 18.98 4.63
CA PRO A 335 -18.99 19.36 5.88
C PRO A 335 -19.25 18.33 7.00
N PRO A 336 -18.22 17.96 7.80
CA PRO A 336 -18.33 16.91 8.80
C PRO A 336 -19.07 17.32 10.10
N PHE A 337 -19.42 18.59 10.27
CA PHE A 337 -19.77 19.17 11.58
C PHE A 337 -21.15 18.78 12.13
N GLU A 338 -22.10 18.41 11.26
CA GLU A 338 -23.50 18.17 11.65
C GLU A 338 -24.00 16.76 11.31
N MET A 339 -23.17 15.96 10.68
CA MET A 339 -23.59 14.65 10.13
C MET A 339 -23.33 13.46 11.06
N TYR A 340 -22.52 13.64 12.09
CA TYR A 340 -21.99 12.54 12.89
C TYR A 340 -22.19 12.78 14.38
N GLN A 341 -22.28 11.69 15.12
CA GLN A 341 -22.19 11.75 16.58
C GLN A 341 -20.87 12.43 16.96
N VAL A 342 -20.93 13.33 17.94
CA VAL A 342 -19.74 13.99 18.48
C VAL A 342 -18.97 13.00 19.36
N PHE A 343 -17.70 12.82 19.06
CA PHE A 343 -16.75 12.02 19.83
C PHE A 343 -15.74 12.95 20.50
N GLU A 344 -15.47 12.72 21.77
CA GLU A 344 -14.34 13.35 22.45
C GLU A 344 -13.05 12.69 21.98
N GLY A 345 -12.03 13.48 21.63
CA GLY A 345 -10.71 12.98 21.28
C GLY A 345 -10.00 12.41 22.48
N ARG A 346 -9.23 11.36 22.23
CA ARG A 346 -8.30 10.78 23.24
C ARG A 346 -7.00 11.58 23.22
N SER A 347 -6.31 11.61 24.36
CA SER A 347 -4.96 12.17 24.41
C SER A 347 -3.97 11.33 23.58
N TRP A 348 -2.90 11.94 23.10
CA TRP A 348 -1.85 11.20 22.38
C TRP A 348 -1.13 10.19 23.29
N GLU A 349 -1.12 10.42 24.61
CA GLU A 349 -0.65 9.50 25.63
C GLU A 349 -1.51 8.23 25.69
N ASP A 350 -2.84 8.39 25.58
CA ASP A 350 -3.79 7.27 25.61
C ASP A 350 -3.85 6.51 24.27
N LEU A 351 -3.62 7.22 23.15
CA LEU A 351 -3.58 6.61 21.81
C LEU A 351 -2.30 5.82 21.57
N LEU A 352 -1.17 6.33 22.07
CA LEU A 352 0.18 5.84 21.82
C LEU A 352 0.98 5.73 23.12
N PRO A 353 0.52 4.93 24.11
CA PRO A 353 1.13 4.89 25.44
C PRO A 353 2.55 4.31 25.43
N ASP A 354 2.87 3.50 24.46
CA ASP A 354 4.17 2.84 24.27
C ASP A 354 5.14 3.59 23.36
N VAL A 355 4.73 4.74 22.82
CA VAL A 355 5.54 5.60 21.95
C VAL A 355 6.17 6.73 22.75
N GLY A 356 7.46 7.01 22.53
CA GLY A 356 8.18 8.08 23.22
C GLY A 356 7.59 9.47 22.93
N VAL A 357 7.64 10.37 23.92
CA VAL A 357 7.02 11.70 23.85
C VAL A 357 7.44 12.49 22.62
N GLU A 358 8.71 12.44 22.24
CA GLU A 358 9.24 13.19 21.09
C GLU A 358 8.65 12.73 19.75
N PHE A 359 8.39 11.42 19.60
CA PHE A 359 7.70 10.88 18.43
C PHE A 359 6.21 11.18 18.46
N ARG A 360 5.55 11.13 19.65
CA ARG A 360 4.16 11.54 19.80
C ARG A 360 3.95 13.01 19.40
N GLU A 361 4.86 13.90 19.78
CA GLU A 361 4.82 15.33 19.38
C GLU A 361 4.86 15.49 17.86
N LEU A 362 5.74 14.78 17.16
CA LEU A 362 5.79 14.80 15.70
C LEU A 362 4.52 14.19 15.08
N ILE A 363 4.06 13.04 15.57
CA ILE A 363 2.82 12.42 15.10
C ILE A 363 1.64 13.39 15.28
N ALA A 364 1.52 14.03 16.45
CA ALA A 364 0.49 15.03 16.72
C ALA A 364 0.57 16.27 15.81
N ALA A 365 1.78 16.63 15.37
CA ALA A 365 1.97 17.74 14.43
C ALA A 365 1.58 17.36 12.98
N LEU A 366 1.71 16.09 12.61
CA LEU A 366 1.40 15.57 11.29
C LEU A 366 -0.09 15.18 11.15
N VAL A 367 -0.71 14.66 12.21
CA VAL A 367 -2.10 14.15 12.20
C VAL A 367 -3.04 15.20 12.76
N LYS A 368 -3.31 16.23 11.97
CA LYS A 368 -4.26 17.32 12.26
C LYS A 368 -5.30 17.42 11.18
N TYR A 369 -6.55 17.77 11.53
CA TYR A 369 -7.60 18.00 10.54
C TYR A 369 -7.26 19.16 9.59
N ASN A 370 -6.94 20.32 10.13
CA ASN A 370 -6.58 21.49 9.32
C ASN A 370 -5.25 21.24 8.60
N SER A 371 -5.32 21.09 7.28
CA SER A 371 -4.18 20.78 6.43
C SER A 371 -3.07 21.86 6.52
N SER A 372 -3.46 23.12 6.69
CA SER A 372 -2.54 24.25 6.84
C SER A 372 -1.75 24.24 8.17
N ASN A 373 -2.22 23.49 9.16
CA ASN A 373 -1.58 23.38 10.48
C ASN A 373 -0.79 22.09 10.63
N ARG A 374 -0.76 21.23 9.61
CA ARG A 374 0.12 20.05 9.60
C ARG A 374 1.55 20.47 9.38
N ALA A 375 2.46 19.84 10.10
CA ALA A 375 3.88 20.04 9.86
C ALA A 375 4.23 19.64 8.42
N THR A 376 4.97 20.49 7.73
CA THR A 376 5.58 20.22 6.44
C THR A 376 6.75 19.24 6.59
N ALA A 377 7.22 18.66 5.49
CA ALA A 377 8.36 17.75 5.54
C ALA A 377 9.67 18.43 6.04
N PRO A 378 9.99 19.67 5.63
CA PRO A 378 11.12 20.40 6.24
C PRO A 378 10.96 20.63 7.75
N GLU A 379 9.74 20.97 8.22
CA GLU A 379 9.49 21.13 9.65
C GLU A 379 9.59 19.81 10.41
N ALA A 380 9.08 18.71 9.85
CA ALA A 380 9.18 17.37 10.45
C ALA A 380 10.64 16.97 10.69
N LEU A 381 11.55 17.29 9.78
CA LEU A 381 12.99 17.06 9.92
C LEU A 381 13.64 17.84 11.08
N GLN A 382 13.02 18.91 11.57
CA GLN A 382 13.52 19.72 12.69
C GLN A 382 13.03 19.23 14.07
N PHE A 383 12.07 18.30 14.11
CA PHE A 383 11.63 17.76 15.39
C PHE A 383 12.75 17.00 16.09
N LYS A 384 12.75 17.08 17.43
CA LYS A 384 13.79 16.51 18.28
C LYS A 384 14.03 15.03 18.00
N CYS A 385 12.95 14.23 17.83
CA CYS A 385 13.04 12.81 17.48
C CYS A 385 13.77 12.55 16.14
N MET A 386 13.87 13.54 15.24
CA MET A 386 14.55 13.42 13.95
C MET A 386 15.98 13.98 13.99
N THR A 387 16.29 14.90 14.90
CA THR A 387 17.62 15.57 14.97
C THR A 387 18.60 14.87 15.89
N GLU A 388 18.13 14.17 16.92
CA GLU A 388 19.01 13.48 17.87
C GLU A 388 19.73 12.30 17.20
N THR A 389 21.05 12.39 17.11
CA THR A 389 21.93 11.25 16.94
C THR A 389 22.28 10.73 18.33
N ASN A 390 21.88 9.50 18.67
CA ASN A 390 22.40 8.85 19.87
C ASN A 390 23.94 8.79 19.74
N ASN A 391 24.63 9.51 20.62
CA ASN A 391 26.08 9.36 20.82
C ASN A 391 26.38 8.01 21.46
#